data_6c39dc1e6508972ad0b5278c07fc2647
#
_entry.id   6c39dc1e6508972ad0b5278c07fc2647
#
_cell.length_a   1.000
_cell.length_b   1.000
_cell.length_c   1.000
_cell.angle_alpha   90.00
_cell.angle_beta   90.00
_cell.angle_gamma   90.00
#
_symmetry.space_group_name_H-M   'P 1'
#
loop_
_entity.id
_entity.type
_entity.pdbx_description
1 polymer ?
#
loop_
_entity_poly.entity_id
_entity_poly.type
_entity_poly.pdbx_seq_one_letter_code
_entity_poly.pdbx_strand_id
1 'polypeptide(L)'
;MQPDSALTVFTIIVLIYSVIMHEVAHGYAAYALGDPTAKLAKRLTLNPVRHIDLWGTIIIPGVLVLTHASFLFGWAKPVPYNPYNLKSQRWGEAIVAVAGIGTNFILAIVFAFITRFAYAHGALLYGELAATVVLVNLFLGLFNLIPIPPLDGYTFLRGLLPLKSAMAFREFEDRVRQGGFITLFVFLLVFSYFLAGPFDLLVMGIYHFLLGL
;
A
#
# COMPACT_ATOMS: atom_id res chain seq x y z
N MET A 1 -2.65 1.04 -28.97
CA MET A 1 -2.31 -0.36 -28.68
C MET A 1 -3.21 -0.81 -27.54
N GLN A 2 -3.99 -1.86 -27.74
CA GLN A 2 -4.69 -2.46 -26.59
C GLN A 2 -3.62 -2.99 -25.64
N PRO A 3 -3.72 -2.72 -24.32
CA PRO A 3 -2.80 -3.31 -23.38
C PRO A 3 -2.86 -4.84 -23.53
N ASP A 4 -1.70 -5.46 -23.55
CA ASP A 4 -1.62 -6.91 -23.58
C ASP A 4 -2.42 -7.47 -22.40
N SER A 5 -3.49 -8.21 -22.71
CA SER A 5 -4.42 -8.70 -21.68
C SER A 5 -3.67 -9.54 -20.63
N ALA A 6 -2.60 -10.23 -21.03
CA ALA A 6 -1.77 -11.03 -20.14
C ALA A 6 -0.99 -10.14 -19.14
N LEU A 7 -0.41 -9.02 -19.61
CA LEU A 7 0.29 -8.08 -18.74
C LEU A 7 -0.66 -7.40 -17.76
N THR A 8 -1.87 -7.06 -18.21
CA THR A 8 -2.91 -6.47 -17.34
C THR A 8 -3.31 -7.45 -16.23
N VAL A 9 -3.58 -8.72 -16.55
CA VAL A 9 -3.91 -9.76 -15.56
C VAL A 9 -2.74 -9.96 -14.59
N PHE A 10 -1.50 -10.02 -15.11
CA PHE A 10 -0.30 -10.13 -14.28
C PHE A 10 -0.18 -8.93 -13.31
N THR A 11 -0.37 -7.70 -13.78
CA THR A 11 -0.33 -6.49 -12.95
C THR A 11 -1.36 -6.53 -11.82
N ILE A 12 -2.58 -7.01 -12.09
CA ILE A 12 -3.61 -7.17 -11.06
C ILE A 12 -3.19 -8.21 -10.02
N ILE A 13 -2.62 -9.33 -10.44
CA ILE A 13 -2.12 -10.37 -9.52
C ILE A 13 -1.01 -9.79 -8.64
N VAL A 14 -0.05 -9.08 -9.24
CA VAL A 14 1.04 -8.42 -8.51
C VAL A 14 0.49 -7.42 -7.51
N LEU A 15 -0.46 -6.58 -7.91
CA LEU A 15 -1.10 -5.60 -7.01
C LEU A 15 -1.75 -6.28 -5.79
N ILE A 16 -2.54 -7.33 -6.02
CA ILE A 16 -3.21 -8.08 -4.95
C ILE A 16 -2.19 -8.63 -3.96
N TYR A 17 -1.14 -9.33 -4.44
CA TYR A 17 -0.15 -9.92 -3.54
C TYR A 17 0.74 -8.88 -2.86
N SER A 18 1.06 -7.77 -3.53
CA SER A 18 1.81 -6.67 -2.93
C SER A 18 1.04 -6.02 -1.77
N VAL A 19 -0.27 -5.78 -1.94
CA VAL A 19 -1.14 -5.28 -0.87
C VAL A 19 -1.26 -6.29 0.27
N ILE A 20 -1.41 -7.59 -0.03
CA ILE A 20 -1.48 -8.63 1.01
C ILE A 20 -0.18 -8.70 1.81
N MET A 21 0.98 -8.67 1.15
CA MET A 21 2.27 -8.68 1.84
C MET A 21 2.47 -7.45 2.72
N HIS A 22 2.06 -6.29 2.25
CA HIS A 22 2.04 -5.04 3.01
C HIS A 22 1.18 -5.19 4.28
N GLU A 23 -0.06 -5.65 4.16
CA GLU A 23 -0.99 -5.86 5.27
C GLU A 23 -0.49 -6.90 6.28
N VAL A 24 0.05 -8.00 5.77
CA VAL A 24 0.62 -9.06 6.61
C VAL A 24 1.86 -8.58 7.36
N ALA A 25 2.65 -7.69 6.76
CA ALA A 25 3.81 -7.07 7.42
C ALA A 25 3.39 -6.22 8.63
N HIS A 26 2.31 -5.43 8.52
CA HIS A 26 1.72 -4.74 9.67
C HIS A 26 1.36 -5.71 10.79
N GLY A 27 0.68 -6.80 10.44
CA GLY A 27 0.27 -7.82 11.41
C GLY A 27 1.44 -8.51 12.09
N TYR A 28 2.51 -8.83 11.37
CA TYR A 28 3.73 -9.41 11.95
C TYR A 28 4.48 -8.41 12.83
N ALA A 29 4.57 -7.15 12.41
CA ALA A 29 5.18 -6.10 13.24
C ALA A 29 4.40 -5.89 14.54
N ALA A 30 3.07 -5.83 14.49
CA ALA A 30 2.22 -5.74 15.67
C ALA A 30 2.41 -6.96 16.58
N TYR A 31 2.47 -8.17 16.01
CA TYR A 31 2.70 -9.40 16.75
C TYR A 31 4.07 -9.42 17.44
N ALA A 32 5.12 -9.01 16.76
CA ALA A 32 6.47 -8.90 17.33
C ALA A 32 6.53 -7.86 18.46
N LEU A 33 5.71 -6.82 18.38
CA LEU A 33 5.57 -5.80 19.42
C LEU A 33 4.61 -6.21 20.56
N GLY A 34 4.06 -7.43 20.54
CA GLY A 34 3.28 -8.00 21.63
C GLY A 34 1.78 -8.04 21.40
N ASP A 35 1.27 -7.58 20.26
CA ASP A 35 -0.17 -7.68 19.95
C ASP A 35 -0.51 -8.98 19.19
N PRO A 36 -1.23 -9.94 19.80
CA PRO A 36 -1.60 -11.20 19.16
C PRO A 36 -2.85 -11.09 18.26
N THR A 37 -3.47 -9.93 18.13
CA THR A 37 -4.79 -9.74 17.48
C THR A 37 -4.82 -10.31 16.08
N ALA A 38 -3.86 -9.96 15.22
CA ALA A 38 -3.78 -10.46 13.86
C ALA A 38 -3.61 -11.98 13.78
N LYS A 39 -2.81 -12.56 14.69
CA LYS A 39 -2.58 -14.00 14.79
C LYS A 39 -3.85 -14.74 15.22
N LEU A 40 -4.54 -14.27 16.25
CA LEU A 40 -5.80 -14.83 16.73
C LEU A 40 -6.90 -14.74 15.70
N ALA A 41 -6.93 -13.65 14.92
CA ALA A 41 -7.85 -13.47 13.79
C ALA A 41 -7.47 -14.33 12.56
N LYS A 42 -6.38 -15.10 12.61
CA LYS A 42 -5.86 -15.93 11.50
C LYS A 42 -5.62 -15.10 10.21
N ARG A 43 -5.13 -13.86 10.39
CA ARG A 43 -4.91 -12.90 9.30
C ARG A 43 -3.42 -12.83 8.86
N LEU A 44 -2.50 -13.49 9.58
CA LEU A 44 -1.09 -13.60 9.21
C LEU A 44 -0.91 -14.71 8.17
N THR A 45 -1.43 -14.49 6.97
CA THR A 45 -1.41 -15.45 5.86
C THR A 45 -1.41 -14.72 4.51
N LEU A 46 -0.76 -15.31 3.51
CA LEU A 46 -0.78 -14.80 2.14
C LEU A 46 -1.99 -15.31 1.32
N ASN A 47 -2.93 -16.03 1.94
CA ASN A 47 -4.15 -16.47 1.25
C ASN A 47 -5.05 -15.26 0.92
N PRO A 48 -5.26 -14.91 -0.37
CA PRO A 48 -6.02 -13.74 -0.78
C PRO A 48 -7.45 -13.71 -0.23
N VAL A 49 -8.07 -14.87 -0.11
CA VAL A 49 -9.47 -14.99 0.36
C VAL A 49 -9.66 -14.38 1.76
N ARG A 50 -8.63 -14.41 2.59
CA ARG A 50 -8.66 -13.82 3.94
C ARG A 50 -8.60 -12.28 3.91
N HIS A 51 -8.18 -11.68 2.79
CA HIS A 51 -7.97 -10.25 2.63
C HIS A 51 -9.03 -9.59 1.72
N ILE A 52 -10.02 -10.36 1.26
CA ILE A 52 -11.13 -9.82 0.49
C ILE A 52 -12.00 -8.93 1.39
N ASP A 53 -12.22 -7.70 0.94
CA ASP A 53 -13.24 -6.77 1.42
C ASP A 53 -14.35 -6.68 0.40
N LEU A 54 -15.61 -6.82 0.83
CA LEU A 54 -16.75 -6.83 -0.08
C LEU A 54 -16.85 -5.53 -0.88
N TRP A 55 -16.66 -4.40 -0.21
CA TRP A 55 -16.75 -3.08 -0.86
C TRP A 55 -15.49 -2.74 -1.63
N GLY A 56 -14.33 -2.82 -0.97
CA GLY A 56 -13.07 -2.36 -1.53
C GLY A 56 -12.49 -3.28 -2.61
N THR A 57 -12.71 -4.60 -2.49
CA THR A 57 -12.10 -5.57 -3.41
C THR A 57 -13.04 -5.98 -4.54
N ILE A 58 -14.37 -5.93 -4.32
CA ILE A 58 -15.35 -6.47 -5.28
C ILE A 58 -16.26 -5.36 -5.82
N ILE A 59 -17.04 -4.68 -4.94
CA ILE A 59 -18.11 -3.79 -5.39
C ILE A 59 -17.54 -2.56 -6.10
N ILE A 60 -16.62 -1.83 -5.46
CA ILE A 60 -16.09 -0.59 -6.03
C ILE A 60 -15.30 -0.84 -7.31
N PRO A 61 -14.31 -1.77 -7.36
CA PRO A 61 -13.66 -2.09 -8.63
C PRO A 61 -14.65 -2.56 -9.69
N GLY A 62 -15.64 -3.37 -9.33
CA GLY A 62 -16.68 -3.84 -10.24
C GLY A 62 -17.51 -2.70 -10.84
N VAL A 63 -17.95 -1.74 -10.04
CA VAL A 63 -18.68 -0.55 -10.51
C VAL A 63 -17.79 0.30 -11.42
N LEU A 64 -16.51 0.53 -11.05
CA LEU A 64 -15.59 1.31 -11.87
C LEU A 64 -15.36 0.67 -13.24
N VAL A 65 -15.24 -0.65 -13.32
CA VAL A 65 -15.13 -1.39 -14.58
C VAL A 65 -16.42 -1.27 -15.40
N LEU A 66 -17.58 -1.46 -14.78
CA LEU A 66 -18.88 -1.37 -15.47
C LEU A 66 -19.20 0.04 -15.99
N THR A 67 -18.75 1.07 -15.29
CA THR A 67 -18.91 2.48 -15.71
C THR A 67 -17.81 2.95 -16.65
N HIS A 68 -16.91 2.06 -17.07
CA HIS A 68 -15.75 2.41 -17.93
C HIS A 68 -14.92 3.58 -17.36
N ALA A 69 -14.77 3.62 -16.03
CA ALA A 69 -13.94 4.64 -15.39
C ALA A 69 -12.50 4.56 -15.90
N SER A 70 -11.87 5.71 -16.08
CA SER A 70 -10.48 5.80 -16.57
C SER A 70 -9.43 5.37 -15.53
N PHE A 71 -9.87 5.06 -14.29
CA PHE A 71 -9.01 4.60 -13.21
C PHE A 71 -9.66 3.42 -12.49
N LEU A 72 -8.82 2.56 -11.90
CA LEU A 72 -9.24 1.49 -11.02
C LEU A 72 -8.81 1.81 -9.59
N PHE A 73 -9.74 1.70 -8.65
CA PHE A 73 -9.49 1.92 -7.24
C PHE A 73 -10.13 0.82 -6.41
N GLY A 74 -9.47 0.46 -5.31
CA GLY A 74 -9.98 -0.53 -4.38
C GLY A 74 -9.05 -0.65 -3.17
N TRP A 75 -9.48 -1.42 -2.18
CA TRP A 75 -8.68 -1.75 -1.00
C TRP A 75 -8.90 -3.19 -0.57
N ALA A 76 -7.92 -3.75 0.12
CA ALA A 76 -8.04 -5.02 0.80
C ALA A 76 -8.60 -4.82 2.22
N LYS A 77 -9.17 -5.86 2.78
CA LYS A 77 -9.56 -5.88 4.19
C LYS A 77 -8.31 -5.75 5.05
N PRO A 78 -8.16 -4.70 5.87
CA PRO A 78 -6.94 -4.48 6.63
C PRO A 78 -6.71 -5.56 7.69
N VAL A 79 -5.45 -5.86 7.97
CA VAL A 79 -5.07 -6.77 9.06
C VAL A 79 -5.29 -6.06 10.41
N PRO A 80 -6.12 -6.62 11.32
CA PRO A 80 -6.45 -5.95 12.57
C PRO A 80 -5.27 -5.99 13.54
N TYR A 81 -5.02 -4.89 14.22
CA TYR A 81 -4.14 -4.83 15.39
C TYR A 81 -4.75 -3.93 16.47
N ASN A 82 -4.34 -4.15 17.73
CA ASN A 82 -4.77 -3.33 18.85
C ASN A 82 -3.58 -2.48 19.36
N PRO A 83 -3.62 -1.16 19.14
CA PRO A 83 -2.52 -0.28 19.56
C PRO A 83 -2.20 -0.38 21.07
N TYR A 84 -3.20 -0.66 21.91
CA TYR A 84 -3.04 -0.77 23.36
C TYR A 84 -2.26 -2.01 23.80
N ASN A 85 -2.16 -3.02 22.96
CA ASN A 85 -1.37 -4.23 23.24
C ASN A 85 0.12 -4.08 22.87
N LEU A 86 0.47 -3.02 22.16
CA LEU A 86 1.85 -2.81 21.71
C LEU A 86 2.75 -2.46 22.92
N LYS A 87 3.89 -3.13 23.05
CA LYS A 87 4.87 -2.89 24.13
C LYS A 87 5.34 -1.43 24.20
N SER A 88 5.43 -0.77 23.06
CA SER A 88 5.74 0.65 22.98
C SER A 88 4.50 1.43 22.59
N GLN A 89 3.92 2.15 23.53
CA GLN A 89 2.74 2.99 23.30
C GLN A 89 3.05 4.20 22.43
N ARG A 90 4.29 4.63 22.36
CA ARG A 90 4.72 5.80 21.57
C ARG A 90 5.14 5.41 20.15
N TRP A 91 6.05 4.45 20.04
CA TRP A 91 6.67 4.10 18.76
C TRP A 91 6.02 2.91 18.06
N GLY A 92 5.17 2.15 18.80
CA GLY A 92 4.60 0.91 18.30
C GLY A 92 3.80 1.09 17.01
N GLU A 93 2.91 2.08 16.98
CA GLU A 93 2.11 2.36 15.79
C GLU A 93 2.98 2.82 14.61
N ALA A 94 4.03 3.63 14.87
CA ALA A 94 4.95 4.05 13.82
C ALA A 94 5.73 2.86 13.23
N ILE A 95 6.18 1.92 14.07
CA ILE A 95 6.88 0.71 13.62
C ILE A 95 5.94 -0.18 12.81
N VAL A 96 4.69 -0.34 13.26
CA VAL A 96 3.68 -1.09 12.51
C VAL A 96 3.45 -0.44 11.14
N ALA A 97 3.24 0.88 11.09
CA ALA A 97 3.02 1.60 9.84
C ALA A 97 4.20 1.45 8.85
N VAL A 98 5.43 1.62 9.34
CA VAL A 98 6.63 1.50 8.49
C VAL A 98 6.84 0.07 7.99
N ALA A 99 6.34 -0.96 8.68
CA ALA A 99 6.53 -2.35 8.27
C ALA A 99 5.86 -2.64 6.92
N GLY A 100 4.64 -2.14 6.68
CA GLY A 100 3.95 -2.26 5.38
C GLY A 100 4.69 -1.51 4.28
N ILE A 101 4.96 -0.21 4.51
CA ILE A 101 5.71 0.65 3.58
C ILE A 101 7.08 0.03 3.25
N GLY A 102 7.81 -0.42 4.27
CA GLY A 102 9.12 -1.04 4.11
C GLY A 102 9.08 -2.32 3.29
N THR A 103 8.04 -3.14 3.45
CA THR A 103 7.85 -4.35 2.64
C THR A 103 7.71 -4.01 1.16
N ASN A 104 6.93 -2.99 0.81
CA ASN A 104 6.82 -2.56 -0.58
C ASN A 104 8.16 -2.06 -1.14
N PHE A 105 8.91 -1.24 -0.39
CA PHE A 105 10.22 -0.78 -0.86
C PHE A 105 11.24 -1.94 -0.99
N ILE A 106 11.24 -2.90 -0.06
CA ILE A 106 12.10 -4.08 -0.17
C ILE A 106 11.77 -4.88 -1.43
N LEU A 107 10.47 -5.11 -1.72
CA LEU A 107 10.03 -5.78 -2.94
C LEU A 107 10.48 -5.00 -4.19
N ALA A 108 10.28 -3.68 -4.21
CA ALA A 108 10.71 -2.85 -5.33
C ALA A 108 12.24 -2.97 -5.57
N ILE A 109 13.05 -2.90 -4.52
CA ILE A 109 14.52 -3.01 -4.64
C ILE A 109 14.93 -4.41 -5.12
N VAL A 110 14.39 -5.47 -4.52
CA VAL A 110 14.72 -6.86 -4.90
C VAL A 110 14.37 -7.11 -6.37
N PHE A 111 13.18 -6.70 -6.79
CA PHE A 111 12.74 -6.88 -8.18
C PHE A 111 13.47 -5.95 -9.16
N ALA A 112 13.95 -4.78 -8.73
CA ALA A 112 14.82 -3.95 -9.55
C ALA A 112 16.15 -4.66 -9.90
N PHE A 113 16.76 -5.34 -8.93
CA PHE A 113 17.94 -6.18 -9.23
C PHE A 113 17.61 -7.31 -10.19
N ILE A 114 16.47 -7.99 -10.02
CA ILE A 114 16.02 -9.04 -10.93
C ILE A 114 15.80 -8.48 -12.35
N THR A 115 15.16 -7.30 -12.46
CA THR A 115 14.94 -6.61 -13.75
C THR A 115 16.25 -6.33 -14.47
N ARG A 116 17.20 -5.70 -13.77
CA ARG A 116 18.52 -5.37 -14.33
C ARG A 116 19.27 -6.63 -14.76
N PHE A 117 19.24 -7.67 -13.94
CA PHE A 117 19.85 -8.95 -14.26
C PHE A 117 19.22 -9.59 -15.51
N ALA A 118 17.88 -9.61 -15.59
CA ALA A 118 17.16 -10.16 -16.73
C ALA A 118 17.48 -9.42 -18.03
N TYR A 119 17.48 -8.09 -18.01
CA TYR A 119 17.83 -7.29 -19.18
C TYR A 119 19.28 -7.48 -19.62
N ALA A 120 20.22 -7.55 -18.69
CA ALA A 120 21.62 -7.80 -18.99
C ALA A 120 21.89 -9.16 -19.67
N HIS A 121 21.01 -10.14 -19.46
CA HIS A 121 21.09 -11.48 -20.06
C HIS A 121 20.12 -11.68 -21.25
N GLY A 122 19.50 -10.60 -21.75
CA GLY A 122 18.58 -10.66 -22.91
C GLY A 122 17.23 -11.30 -22.62
N ALA A 123 16.89 -11.55 -21.36
CA ALA A 123 15.63 -12.14 -20.94
C ALA A 123 14.52 -11.08 -20.82
N LEU A 124 14.17 -10.43 -21.95
CA LEU A 124 13.33 -9.23 -21.99
C LEU A 124 11.97 -9.41 -21.30
N LEU A 125 11.27 -10.49 -21.59
CA LEU A 125 9.95 -10.78 -21.00
C LEU A 125 10.03 -10.84 -19.46
N TYR A 126 11.02 -11.55 -18.91
CA TYR A 126 11.19 -11.64 -17.46
C TYR A 126 11.59 -10.29 -16.85
N GLY A 127 12.35 -9.49 -17.59
CA GLY A 127 12.68 -8.13 -17.23
C GLY A 127 11.43 -7.24 -17.12
N GLU A 128 10.53 -7.29 -18.11
CA GLU A 128 9.26 -6.53 -18.11
C GLU A 128 8.33 -6.95 -16.97
N LEU A 129 8.19 -8.26 -16.72
CA LEU A 129 7.39 -8.76 -15.61
C LEU A 129 7.96 -8.30 -14.25
N ALA A 130 9.28 -8.41 -14.06
CA ALA A 130 9.93 -7.94 -12.84
C ALA A 130 9.82 -6.42 -12.69
N ALA A 131 9.97 -5.65 -13.77
CA ALA A 131 9.79 -4.20 -13.77
C ALA A 131 8.36 -3.76 -13.37
N THR A 132 7.35 -4.54 -13.75
CA THR A 132 5.97 -4.34 -13.29
C THR A 132 5.85 -4.48 -11.78
N VAL A 133 6.53 -5.47 -11.17
CA VAL A 133 6.56 -5.62 -9.70
C VAL A 133 7.23 -4.41 -9.04
N VAL A 134 8.33 -3.90 -9.63
CA VAL A 134 9.00 -2.68 -9.13
C VAL A 134 8.02 -1.52 -9.12
N LEU A 135 7.37 -1.24 -10.26
CA LEU A 135 6.47 -0.09 -10.39
C LEU A 135 5.30 -0.15 -9.41
N VAL A 136 4.63 -1.30 -9.32
CA VAL A 136 3.50 -1.50 -8.40
C VAL A 136 3.93 -1.27 -6.94
N ASN A 137 5.07 -1.81 -6.53
CA ASN A 137 5.52 -1.70 -5.15
C ASN A 137 6.07 -0.30 -4.81
N LEU A 138 6.72 0.39 -5.76
CA LEU A 138 7.08 1.80 -5.59
C LEU A 138 5.84 2.67 -5.42
N PHE A 139 4.83 2.47 -6.27
CA PHE A 139 3.57 3.20 -6.17
C PHE A 139 2.92 2.98 -4.79
N LEU A 140 2.75 1.73 -4.37
CA LEU A 140 2.13 1.39 -3.09
C LEU A 140 2.92 1.96 -1.90
N GLY A 141 4.24 1.81 -1.89
CA GLY A 141 5.10 2.31 -0.81
C GLY A 141 5.08 3.83 -0.70
N LEU A 142 5.22 4.53 -1.81
CA LEU A 142 5.20 6.00 -1.85
C LEU A 142 3.81 6.55 -1.56
N PHE A 143 2.74 5.94 -2.08
CA PHE A 143 1.37 6.34 -1.80
C PHE A 143 1.04 6.21 -0.30
N ASN A 144 1.39 5.08 0.31
CA ASN A 144 1.19 4.88 1.73
C ASN A 144 2.11 5.75 2.61
N LEU A 145 3.19 6.30 2.07
CA LEU A 145 4.07 7.23 2.80
C LEU A 145 3.48 8.65 2.90
N ILE A 146 2.43 8.98 2.11
CA ILE A 146 1.78 10.29 2.16
C ILE A 146 1.18 10.50 3.56
N PRO A 147 1.47 11.65 4.25
CA PRO A 147 1.03 11.88 5.61
C PRO A 147 -0.43 12.39 5.69
N ILE A 148 -1.35 11.65 5.08
CA ILE A 148 -2.80 11.96 5.04
C ILE A 148 -3.59 10.73 5.51
N PRO A 149 -4.57 10.86 6.46
CA PRO A 149 -5.41 9.73 6.85
C PRO A 149 -6.23 9.20 5.66
N PRO A 150 -6.45 7.90 5.54
CA PRO A 150 -6.09 6.83 6.47
C PRO A 150 -4.76 6.12 6.14
N LEU A 151 -3.83 6.77 5.42
CA LEU A 151 -2.58 6.17 4.96
C LEU A 151 -1.57 5.96 6.09
N ASP A 152 -0.65 5.01 5.92
CA ASP A 152 0.36 4.65 6.92
C ASP A 152 1.32 5.78 7.26
N GLY A 153 1.67 6.63 6.28
CA GLY A 153 2.49 7.80 6.49
C GLY A 153 1.92 8.76 7.53
N TYR A 154 0.60 8.86 7.65
CA TYR A 154 -0.05 9.61 8.71
C TYR A 154 0.14 8.94 10.08
N THR A 155 -0.07 7.62 10.16
CA THR A 155 0.15 6.84 11.39
C THR A 155 1.62 6.88 11.82
N PHE A 156 2.54 6.78 10.86
CA PHE A 156 3.98 6.93 11.09
C PHE A 156 4.30 8.32 11.67
N LEU A 157 3.86 9.39 11.00
CA LEU A 157 4.08 10.76 11.46
C LEU A 157 3.51 10.98 12.87
N ARG A 158 2.28 10.53 13.12
CA ARG A 158 1.64 10.60 14.43
C ARG A 158 2.49 9.93 15.52
N GLY A 159 3.06 8.76 15.25
CA GLY A 159 3.91 8.04 16.19
C GLY A 159 5.24 8.74 16.51
N LEU A 160 5.70 9.67 15.66
CA LEU A 160 6.90 10.48 15.92
C LEU A 160 6.62 11.70 16.81
N LEU A 161 5.36 12.15 16.85
CA LEU A 161 4.99 13.38 17.56
C LEU A 161 4.96 13.20 19.09
N PRO A 162 5.16 14.31 19.86
CA PRO A 162 4.87 14.30 21.28
C PRO A 162 3.41 13.94 21.56
N LEU A 163 3.14 13.31 22.71
CA LEU A 163 1.84 12.76 23.07
C LEU A 163 0.68 13.74 22.83
N LYS A 164 0.83 15.01 23.24
CA LYS A 164 -0.21 16.04 23.08
C LYS A 164 -0.59 16.26 21.61
N SER A 165 0.41 16.35 20.72
CA SER A 165 0.17 16.50 19.29
C SER A 165 -0.37 15.23 18.67
N ALA A 166 0.14 14.05 19.09
CA ALA A 166 -0.35 12.76 18.63
C ALA A 166 -1.83 12.54 18.93
N MET A 167 -2.33 13.03 20.10
CA MET A 167 -3.75 12.98 20.43
C MET A 167 -4.60 13.84 19.48
N ALA A 168 -4.17 15.05 19.17
CA ALA A 168 -4.88 15.92 18.21
C ALA A 168 -4.91 15.30 16.80
N PHE A 169 -3.82 14.64 16.39
CA PHE A 169 -3.77 13.90 15.14
C PHE A 169 -4.74 12.70 15.14
N ARG A 170 -4.85 11.97 16.25
CA ARG A 170 -5.81 10.88 16.39
C ARG A 170 -7.26 11.36 16.30
N GLU A 171 -7.59 12.45 16.98
CA GLU A 171 -8.92 13.07 16.88
C GLU A 171 -9.26 13.51 15.44
N PHE A 172 -8.28 14.04 14.71
CA PHE A 172 -8.46 14.39 13.30
C PHE A 172 -8.69 13.14 12.44
N GLU A 173 -7.90 12.08 12.63
CA GLU A 173 -8.10 10.80 11.93
C GLU A 173 -9.49 10.22 12.20
N ASP A 174 -9.95 10.24 13.45
CA ASP A 174 -11.27 9.74 13.81
C ASP A 174 -12.39 10.53 13.12
N ARG A 175 -12.26 11.87 13.00
CA ARG A 175 -13.20 12.70 12.23
C ARG A 175 -13.20 12.34 10.74
N VAL A 176 -12.02 12.15 10.16
CA VAL A 176 -11.85 11.72 8.76
C VAL A 176 -12.53 10.37 8.54
N ARG A 177 -12.32 9.40 9.44
CA ARG A 177 -12.98 8.08 9.38
C ARG A 177 -14.50 8.16 9.51
N GLN A 178 -15.03 9.05 10.36
CA GLN A 178 -16.47 9.26 10.50
C GLN A 178 -17.11 9.80 9.21
N GLY A 179 -16.39 10.57 8.41
CA GLY A 179 -16.84 11.01 7.08
C GLY A 179 -16.94 9.87 6.04
N GLY A 180 -16.41 8.69 6.35
CA GLY A 180 -16.58 7.47 5.57
C GLY A 180 -16.22 7.63 4.10
N PHE A 181 -17.14 7.21 3.23
CA PHE A 181 -16.94 7.23 1.79
C PHE A 181 -16.76 8.65 1.20
N ILE A 182 -17.43 9.66 1.80
CA ILE A 182 -17.32 11.06 1.33
C ILE A 182 -15.89 11.56 1.50
N THR A 183 -15.28 11.31 2.65
CA THR A 183 -13.90 11.75 2.91
C THR A 183 -12.91 11.07 1.97
N LEU A 184 -13.08 9.77 1.73
CA LEU A 184 -12.27 9.04 0.78
C LEU A 184 -12.41 9.62 -0.64
N PHE A 185 -13.63 9.90 -1.07
CA PHE A 185 -13.92 10.49 -2.38
C PHE A 185 -13.27 11.87 -2.54
N VAL A 186 -13.42 12.75 -1.54
CA VAL A 186 -12.77 14.07 -1.52
C VAL A 186 -11.25 13.93 -1.57
N PHE A 187 -10.67 13.01 -0.80
CA PHE A 187 -9.23 12.73 -0.85
C PHE A 187 -8.78 12.31 -2.25
N LEU A 188 -9.49 11.38 -2.90
CA LEU A 188 -9.16 10.94 -4.25
C LEU A 188 -9.27 12.06 -5.28
N LEU A 189 -10.28 12.93 -5.17
CA LEU A 189 -10.41 14.10 -6.04
C LEU A 189 -9.23 15.07 -5.85
N VAL A 190 -8.91 15.42 -4.62
CA VAL A 190 -7.78 16.33 -4.32
C VAL A 190 -6.46 15.72 -4.79
N PHE A 191 -6.25 14.44 -4.50
CA PHE A 191 -5.06 13.73 -4.95
C PHE A 191 -4.95 13.73 -6.48
N SER A 192 -6.03 13.34 -7.18
CA SER A 192 -6.05 13.25 -8.65
C SER A 192 -5.79 14.60 -9.31
N TYR A 193 -6.32 15.68 -8.75
CA TYR A 193 -6.21 17.00 -9.37
C TYR A 193 -4.90 17.71 -9.05
N PHE A 194 -4.39 17.59 -7.83
CA PHE A 194 -3.22 18.37 -7.38
C PHE A 194 -1.94 17.54 -7.23
N LEU A 195 -2.05 16.29 -6.85
CA LEU A 195 -0.89 15.49 -6.45
C LEU A 195 -0.52 14.40 -7.44
N ALA A 196 -1.43 13.95 -8.31
CA ALA A 196 -1.16 12.83 -9.21
C ALA A 196 0.03 13.09 -10.14
N GLY A 197 0.14 14.27 -10.74
CA GLY A 197 1.25 14.61 -11.62
C GLY A 197 2.62 14.63 -10.91
N PRO A 198 2.80 15.42 -9.83
CA PRO A 198 4.03 15.39 -9.06
C PRO A 198 4.36 14.01 -8.47
N PHE A 199 3.34 13.26 -8.07
CA PHE A 199 3.52 11.91 -7.55
C PHE A 199 4.01 10.94 -8.63
N ASP A 200 3.41 10.98 -9.82
CA ASP A 200 3.86 10.16 -10.95
C ASP A 200 5.30 10.48 -11.35
N LEU A 201 5.68 11.75 -11.41
CA LEU A 201 7.06 12.16 -11.66
C LEU A 201 8.03 11.59 -10.61
N LEU A 202 7.64 11.59 -9.33
CA LEU A 202 8.44 11.02 -8.26
C LEU A 202 8.59 9.50 -8.42
N VAL A 203 7.47 8.79 -8.65
CA VAL A 203 7.46 7.34 -8.84
C VAL A 203 8.34 6.96 -10.04
N MET A 204 8.15 7.62 -11.19
CA MET A 204 8.89 7.33 -12.40
C MET A 204 10.38 7.71 -12.27
N GLY A 205 10.70 8.80 -11.58
CA GLY A 205 12.10 9.18 -11.30
C GLY A 205 12.82 8.11 -10.47
N ILE A 206 12.20 7.62 -9.40
CA ILE A 206 12.78 6.54 -8.58
C ILE A 206 12.84 5.22 -9.37
N TYR A 207 11.80 4.92 -10.14
CA TYR A 207 11.75 3.74 -10.99
C TYR A 207 12.92 3.71 -11.99
N HIS A 208 13.13 4.77 -12.76
CA HIS A 208 14.25 4.87 -13.71
C HIS A 208 15.60 4.78 -12.99
N PHE A 209 15.76 5.45 -11.86
CA PHE A 209 16.98 5.35 -11.05
C PHE A 209 17.27 3.91 -10.60
N LEU A 210 16.26 3.18 -10.10
CA LEU A 210 16.42 1.79 -9.67
C LEU A 210 16.75 0.84 -10.82
N LEU A 211 16.17 1.07 -12.00
CA LEU A 211 16.43 0.22 -13.16
C LEU A 211 17.71 0.62 -13.91
N GLY A 212 18.26 1.81 -13.68
CA GLY A 212 19.43 2.31 -14.37
C GLY A 212 19.12 2.78 -15.80
N LEU A 213 17.91 3.35 -16.00
CA LEU A 213 17.40 3.86 -17.28
C LEU A 213 17.58 5.40 -17.37
#